data_86eea5a7d3ae35d9f5395a04257f2a40
#
_entry.id   86eea5a7d3ae35d9f5395a04257f2a40
#
_cell.length_a   1.000
_cell.length_b   1.000
_cell.length_c   1.000
_cell.angle_alpha   90.00
_cell.angle_beta   90.00
_cell.angle_gamma   90.00
#
_symmetry.space_group_name_H-M   'P 1'
#
loop_
_entity.id
_entity.type
_entity.pdbx_description
1 polymer ?
#
loop_
_entity_poly.entity_id
_entity_poly.type
_entity_poly.pdbx_seq_one_letter_code
_entity_poly.pdbx_strand_id
1 'polypeptide(L)'
;KGKLILSIDRLDYTKGVVNRLLAFERFLDTYPQYRDKIRLVMLAVPSRSKVAQYKKLKRQTDEVVGRINGKFASVNWTPVWYYYRSMEFENLIDLYVSSDVAMITPLRDGMNLVAKEYLATRINNDGVLILSELAGSSKELPQALLVNPFDIEQLSESIKIAIEMPLKEQKERNILLKKRIRRYDINKWSSSFMKALNDSSNKEYSSQVKLIDKSIANKISKTYKESRNKLLLLDYDGTMVGFQENPNKAIPPKDLLELIKKLTKKEDTDLVIISGRPYEFLEKYFTHLNVTLVAEHGVFTKFKQNKWEQKKSISEDWKEHLIPILDTFTDNTPGTFIEQKTSSVAWHYRKADPELGTKRSVELKTVLTSLLPNGLTLLDGNKVLELVPANINKGVVALDLLNSK
;
A
#
# COMPACT_ATOMS: atom_id res chain seq x y z
N LYS A 1 -33.29 -0.59 -32.49
CA LYS A 1 -33.25 0.26 -31.29
C LYS A 1 -31.79 0.52 -30.99
N GLY A 2 -31.38 1.80 -30.93
CA GLY A 2 -30.00 2.15 -30.64
C GLY A 2 -29.61 1.78 -29.20
N LYS A 3 -28.33 1.56 -28.94
CA LYS A 3 -27.80 1.27 -27.60
C LYS A 3 -27.19 2.53 -26.97
N LEU A 4 -27.31 2.66 -25.65
CA LEU A 4 -26.77 3.76 -24.88
C LEU A 4 -25.60 3.29 -23.99
N ILE A 5 -24.47 3.99 -24.13
CA ILE A 5 -23.32 3.86 -23.23
C ILE A 5 -23.36 5.04 -22.26
N LEU A 6 -23.32 4.79 -20.98
CA LEU A 6 -23.38 5.81 -19.94
C LEU A 6 -22.01 6.03 -19.32
N SER A 7 -21.65 7.29 -19.16
CA SER A 7 -20.45 7.74 -18.44
C SER A 7 -20.85 8.83 -17.46
N ILE A 8 -20.78 8.58 -16.18
CA ILE A 8 -21.11 9.54 -15.10
C ILE A 8 -19.93 9.69 -14.16
N ASP A 9 -19.46 10.93 -14.00
CA ASP A 9 -18.47 11.29 -12.99
C ASP A 9 -18.50 12.79 -12.69
N ARG A 10 -17.91 13.18 -11.56
CA ARG A 10 -17.47 14.57 -11.41
C ARG A 10 -16.37 14.84 -12.42
N LEU A 11 -16.34 16.04 -13.00
CA LEU A 11 -15.26 16.42 -13.90
C LEU A 11 -13.97 16.62 -13.09
N ASP A 12 -13.20 15.56 -12.99
CA ASP A 12 -11.95 15.47 -12.24
C ASP A 12 -10.92 14.70 -13.09
N TYR A 13 -9.67 15.12 -13.04
CA TYR A 13 -8.59 14.51 -13.82
C TYR A 13 -8.35 13.03 -13.46
N THR A 14 -8.71 12.61 -12.25
CA THR A 14 -8.59 11.21 -11.82
C THR A 14 -9.66 10.29 -12.43
N LYS A 15 -10.70 10.86 -13.06
CA LYS A 15 -11.86 10.10 -13.54
C LYS A 15 -11.75 9.57 -14.97
N GLY A 16 -10.67 9.91 -15.71
CA GLY A 16 -10.42 9.37 -17.03
C GLY A 16 -11.43 9.78 -18.12
N VAL A 17 -12.08 10.95 -17.94
CA VAL A 17 -13.14 11.45 -18.84
C VAL A 17 -12.65 11.55 -20.27
N VAL A 18 -11.46 12.11 -20.49
CA VAL A 18 -10.87 12.29 -21.82
C VAL A 18 -10.52 10.92 -22.43
N ASN A 19 -9.97 9.98 -21.66
CA ASN A 19 -9.63 8.65 -22.15
C ASN A 19 -10.87 7.88 -22.64
N ARG A 20 -12.01 8.01 -21.94
CA ARG A 20 -13.29 7.44 -22.38
C ARG A 20 -13.76 8.01 -23.71
N LEU A 21 -13.63 9.32 -23.89
CA LEU A 21 -13.97 9.97 -25.17
C LEU A 21 -13.07 9.49 -26.31
N LEU A 22 -11.75 9.41 -26.05
CA LEU A 22 -10.79 8.92 -27.05
C LEU A 22 -11.04 7.44 -27.40
N ALA A 23 -11.38 6.62 -26.43
CA ALA A 23 -11.74 5.22 -26.65
C ALA A 23 -13.04 5.10 -27.48
N PHE A 24 -14.04 5.95 -27.21
CA PHE A 24 -15.27 5.98 -27.99
C PHE A 24 -15.03 6.49 -29.40
N GLU A 25 -14.18 7.52 -29.59
CA GLU A 25 -13.74 7.96 -30.91
C GLU A 25 -13.07 6.82 -31.70
N ARG A 26 -12.11 6.14 -31.07
CA ARG A 26 -11.41 4.98 -31.60
C ARG A 26 -12.39 3.86 -32.00
N PHE A 27 -13.37 3.59 -31.17
CA PHE A 27 -14.42 2.61 -31.42
C PHE A 27 -15.23 2.96 -32.68
N LEU A 28 -15.65 4.22 -32.86
CA LEU A 28 -16.41 4.66 -34.01
C LEU A 28 -15.57 4.66 -35.31
N ASP A 29 -14.25 4.86 -35.20
CA ASP A 29 -13.34 4.72 -36.35
C ASP A 29 -13.15 3.26 -36.74
N THR A 30 -12.91 2.40 -35.78
CA THR A 30 -12.59 0.98 -36.01
C THR A 30 -13.83 0.18 -36.45
N TYR A 31 -15.01 0.55 -35.94
CA TYR A 31 -16.26 -0.19 -36.16
C TYR A 31 -17.37 0.68 -36.73
N PRO A 32 -17.26 1.11 -38.02
CA PRO A 32 -18.23 2.02 -38.67
C PRO A 32 -19.68 1.51 -38.67
N GLN A 33 -19.87 0.19 -38.61
CA GLN A 33 -21.19 -0.46 -38.58
C GLN A 33 -22.05 -0.12 -37.37
N TYR A 34 -21.46 0.46 -36.33
CA TYR A 34 -22.15 0.89 -35.11
C TYR A 34 -22.52 2.38 -35.12
N ARG A 35 -22.07 3.15 -36.11
CA ARG A 35 -22.50 4.53 -36.28
C ARG A 35 -24.03 4.55 -36.48
N ASP A 36 -24.67 5.60 -36.05
CA ASP A 36 -26.14 5.78 -35.99
C ASP A 36 -26.89 4.80 -35.05
N LYS A 37 -26.21 3.81 -34.46
CA LYS A 37 -26.82 2.79 -33.61
C LYS A 37 -26.44 2.94 -32.12
N ILE A 38 -25.37 3.64 -31.82
CA ILE A 38 -24.82 3.74 -30.46
C ILE A 38 -24.60 5.20 -30.10
N ARG A 39 -24.83 5.52 -28.83
CA ARG A 39 -24.62 6.87 -28.32
C ARG A 39 -23.94 6.82 -26.97
N LEU A 40 -22.95 7.68 -26.77
CA LEU A 40 -22.32 7.90 -25.46
C LEU A 40 -23.06 9.07 -24.76
N VAL A 41 -23.69 8.79 -23.64
CA VAL A 41 -24.27 9.80 -22.74
C VAL A 41 -23.25 10.07 -21.65
N MET A 42 -22.69 11.27 -21.65
CA MET A 42 -21.68 11.69 -20.67
C MET A 42 -22.22 12.79 -19.77
N LEU A 43 -22.42 12.45 -18.50
CA LEU A 43 -22.76 13.39 -17.44
C LEU A 43 -21.50 13.73 -16.64
N ALA A 44 -20.96 14.93 -16.86
CA ALA A 44 -19.81 15.46 -16.15
C ALA A 44 -20.26 16.50 -15.12
N VAL A 45 -20.32 16.13 -13.86
CA VAL A 45 -20.75 17.02 -12.79
C VAL A 45 -19.65 18.05 -12.49
N PRO A 46 -19.93 19.36 -12.47
CA PRO A 46 -18.94 20.38 -12.15
C PRO A 46 -18.25 20.13 -10.81
N SER A 47 -16.93 20.22 -10.78
CA SER A 47 -16.11 20.08 -9.59
C SER A 47 -14.99 21.12 -9.62
N ARG A 48 -14.72 21.77 -8.48
CA ARG A 48 -13.61 22.73 -8.30
C ARG A 48 -13.38 23.69 -9.45
N SER A 49 -14.46 24.22 -10.03
CA SER A 49 -14.48 25.03 -11.28
C SER A 49 -13.60 26.30 -11.24
N LYS A 50 -13.19 26.77 -10.06
CA LYS A 50 -12.28 27.92 -9.89
C LYS A 50 -10.81 27.57 -10.08
N VAL A 51 -10.42 26.28 -10.02
CA VAL A 51 -9.03 25.82 -10.12
C VAL A 51 -8.60 25.72 -11.58
N ALA A 52 -7.44 26.27 -11.93
CA ALA A 52 -6.96 26.36 -13.32
C ALA A 52 -6.89 25.01 -14.05
N GLN A 53 -6.42 23.96 -13.34
CA GLN A 53 -6.33 22.59 -13.92
C GLN A 53 -7.70 22.03 -14.29
N TYR A 54 -8.74 22.28 -13.49
CA TYR A 54 -10.11 21.84 -13.79
C TYR A 54 -10.73 22.62 -14.96
N LYS A 55 -10.41 23.91 -15.10
CA LYS A 55 -10.78 24.70 -16.29
C LYS A 55 -10.10 24.16 -17.57
N LYS A 56 -8.83 23.76 -17.46
CA LYS A 56 -8.10 23.14 -18.59
C LYS A 56 -8.75 21.81 -18.98
N LEU A 57 -9.06 20.95 -18.00
CA LEU A 57 -9.73 19.67 -18.25
C LEU A 57 -11.11 19.87 -18.91
N LYS A 58 -11.89 20.86 -18.43
CA LYS A 58 -13.19 21.19 -19.05
C LYS A 58 -13.04 21.58 -20.51
N ARG A 59 -12.10 22.49 -20.82
CA ARG A 59 -11.80 22.90 -22.21
C ARG A 59 -11.40 21.71 -23.07
N GLN A 60 -10.48 20.89 -22.60
CA GLN A 60 -10.02 19.69 -23.29
C GLN A 60 -11.19 18.71 -23.56
N THR A 61 -12.08 18.53 -22.58
CA THR A 61 -13.27 17.68 -22.74
C THR A 61 -14.19 18.25 -23.83
N ASP A 62 -14.46 19.57 -23.80
CA ASP A 62 -15.31 20.24 -24.80
C ASP A 62 -14.73 20.11 -26.21
N GLU A 63 -13.43 20.31 -26.36
CA GLU A 63 -12.71 20.18 -27.64
C GLU A 63 -12.83 18.74 -28.20
N VAL A 64 -12.63 17.73 -27.35
CA VAL A 64 -12.75 16.33 -27.81
C VAL A 64 -14.19 15.97 -28.18
N VAL A 65 -15.17 16.38 -27.35
CA VAL A 65 -16.60 16.18 -27.66
C VAL A 65 -16.98 16.86 -28.96
N GLY A 66 -16.56 18.13 -29.15
CA GLY A 66 -16.80 18.88 -30.38
C GLY A 66 -16.20 18.19 -31.62
N ARG A 67 -14.96 17.68 -31.47
CA ARG A 67 -14.28 16.95 -32.55
C ARG A 67 -15.00 15.66 -32.91
N ILE A 68 -15.38 14.84 -31.92
CA ILE A 68 -16.11 13.57 -32.17
C ILE A 68 -17.45 13.84 -32.83
N ASN A 69 -18.23 14.80 -32.32
CA ASN A 69 -19.52 15.12 -32.89
C ASN A 69 -19.37 15.71 -34.30
N GLY A 70 -18.42 16.61 -34.54
CA GLY A 70 -18.12 17.14 -35.87
C GLY A 70 -17.67 16.09 -36.90
N LYS A 71 -16.94 15.08 -36.44
CA LYS A 71 -16.41 14.01 -37.31
C LYS A 71 -17.46 12.97 -37.69
N PHE A 72 -18.38 12.62 -36.79
CA PHE A 72 -19.24 11.45 -36.98
C PHE A 72 -20.74 11.74 -37.01
N ALA A 73 -21.20 12.92 -36.55
CA ALA A 73 -22.62 13.21 -36.51
C ALA A 73 -23.26 13.15 -37.90
N SER A 74 -24.50 12.68 -37.96
CA SER A 74 -25.39 12.77 -39.08
C SER A 74 -26.59 13.67 -38.74
N VAL A 75 -27.46 13.96 -39.74
CA VAL A 75 -28.63 14.83 -39.52
C VAL A 75 -29.51 14.33 -38.36
N ASN A 76 -29.61 13.02 -38.18
CA ASN A 76 -30.51 12.38 -37.19
C ASN A 76 -29.79 11.77 -36.02
N TRP A 77 -28.46 11.87 -35.94
CA TRP A 77 -27.68 11.21 -34.89
C TRP A 77 -26.46 12.03 -34.48
N THR A 78 -26.33 12.18 -33.17
CA THR A 78 -25.17 12.78 -32.51
C THR A 78 -24.52 11.73 -31.63
N PRO A 79 -23.21 11.42 -31.87
CA PRO A 79 -22.50 10.33 -31.14
C PRO A 79 -22.41 10.54 -29.64
N VAL A 80 -22.08 11.77 -29.20
CA VAL A 80 -21.87 12.10 -27.81
C VAL A 80 -22.89 13.11 -27.30
N TRP A 81 -23.72 12.72 -26.37
CA TRP A 81 -24.55 13.62 -25.58
C TRP A 81 -23.80 14.02 -24.33
N TYR A 82 -23.35 15.23 -24.26
CA TYR A 82 -22.51 15.75 -23.19
C TYR A 82 -23.26 16.76 -22.33
N TYR A 83 -23.36 16.46 -21.04
CA TYR A 83 -24.02 17.30 -20.03
C TYR A 83 -23.00 17.72 -18.98
N TYR A 84 -22.71 19.03 -18.92
CA TYR A 84 -21.88 19.63 -17.86
C TYR A 84 -22.75 20.27 -16.79
N ARG A 85 -23.39 19.44 -15.96
CA ARG A 85 -24.30 19.88 -14.90
C ARG A 85 -24.48 18.75 -13.86
N SER A 86 -25.05 19.10 -12.67
CA SER A 86 -25.67 18.11 -11.79
C SER A 86 -27.02 17.68 -12.34
N MET A 87 -27.51 16.55 -11.86
CA MET A 87 -28.81 16.00 -12.24
C MET A 87 -29.54 15.56 -10.98
N GLU A 88 -30.84 15.76 -10.95
CA GLU A 88 -31.71 15.29 -9.87
C GLU A 88 -31.70 13.76 -9.80
N PHE A 89 -31.89 13.21 -8.61
CA PHE A 89 -31.73 11.78 -8.33
C PHE A 89 -32.65 10.91 -9.23
N GLU A 90 -33.89 11.30 -9.43
CA GLU A 90 -34.87 10.57 -10.25
C GLU A 90 -34.40 10.48 -11.72
N ASN A 91 -33.98 11.60 -12.30
CA ASN A 91 -33.45 11.64 -13.66
C ASN A 91 -32.14 10.85 -13.81
N LEU A 92 -31.33 10.78 -12.75
CA LEU A 92 -30.12 9.98 -12.70
C LEU A 92 -30.45 8.46 -12.73
N ILE A 93 -31.46 8.04 -11.98
CA ILE A 93 -31.95 6.65 -12.01
C ILE A 93 -32.46 6.31 -13.41
N ASP A 94 -33.22 7.18 -14.05
CA ASP A 94 -33.71 6.99 -15.40
C ASP A 94 -32.56 6.79 -16.41
N LEU A 95 -31.48 7.56 -16.28
CA LEU A 95 -30.27 7.37 -17.08
C LEU A 95 -29.63 6.00 -16.85
N TYR A 96 -29.50 5.57 -15.60
CA TYR A 96 -28.98 4.23 -15.28
C TYR A 96 -29.82 3.14 -15.91
N VAL A 97 -31.16 3.21 -15.73
CA VAL A 97 -32.08 2.18 -16.23
C VAL A 97 -32.12 2.14 -17.74
N SER A 98 -32.04 3.30 -18.42
CA SER A 98 -32.10 3.41 -19.87
C SER A 98 -30.81 3.00 -20.58
N SER A 99 -29.71 2.85 -19.86
CA SER A 99 -28.39 2.61 -20.46
C SER A 99 -28.08 1.13 -20.57
N ASP A 100 -27.63 0.67 -21.73
CA ASP A 100 -27.24 -0.72 -21.98
C ASP A 100 -25.85 -1.03 -21.40
N VAL A 101 -24.96 -0.05 -21.38
CA VAL A 101 -23.58 -0.19 -20.90
C VAL A 101 -23.24 0.99 -19.98
N ALA A 102 -22.63 0.72 -18.85
CA ALA A 102 -21.97 1.75 -18.04
C ALA A 102 -20.46 1.65 -18.20
N MET A 103 -19.83 2.76 -18.63
CA MET A 103 -18.38 2.86 -18.80
C MET A 103 -17.79 3.73 -17.71
N ILE A 104 -17.25 3.08 -16.67
CA ILE A 104 -16.76 3.69 -15.43
C ILE A 104 -15.27 3.36 -15.30
N THR A 105 -14.43 4.21 -15.88
CA THR A 105 -13.01 3.93 -16.06
C THR A 105 -12.13 5.04 -15.47
N PRO A 106 -12.18 5.27 -14.14
CA PRO A 106 -11.30 6.24 -13.50
C PRO A 106 -9.83 5.81 -13.63
N LEU A 107 -8.93 6.80 -13.72
CA LEU A 107 -7.49 6.58 -13.68
C LEU A 107 -7.02 6.23 -12.25
N ARG A 108 -7.76 6.70 -11.25
CA ARG A 108 -7.55 6.38 -9.84
C ARG A 108 -8.83 6.67 -9.06
N ASP A 109 -9.34 5.67 -8.35
CA ASP A 109 -10.50 5.83 -7.47
C ASP A 109 -10.42 4.84 -6.30
N GLY A 110 -10.66 5.31 -5.09
CA GLY A 110 -10.61 4.48 -3.88
C GLY A 110 -11.74 3.45 -3.79
N MET A 111 -12.91 3.72 -4.38
CA MET A 111 -14.06 2.82 -4.39
C MET A 111 -14.81 2.88 -5.73
N ASN A 112 -15.48 3.97 -6.01
CA ASN A 112 -16.43 4.25 -7.08
C ASN A 112 -17.84 3.68 -6.81
N LEU A 113 -18.70 4.52 -6.24
CA LEU A 113 -20.10 4.14 -5.94
C LEU A 113 -20.97 4.07 -7.20
N VAL A 114 -20.66 4.85 -8.25
CA VAL A 114 -21.44 4.89 -9.52
C VAL A 114 -21.55 3.50 -10.14
N ALA A 115 -20.48 2.70 -10.06
CA ALA A 115 -20.50 1.31 -10.54
C ALA A 115 -21.54 0.46 -9.76
N LYS A 116 -21.62 0.65 -8.45
CA LYS A 116 -22.59 -0.09 -7.59
C LYS A 116 -24.01 0.43 -7.81
N GLU A 117 -24.18 1.73 -7.99
CA GLU A 117 -25.48 2.37 -8.29
C GLU A 117 -26.06 1.85 -9.63
N TYR A 118 -25.25 1.84 -10.68
CA TYR A 118 -25.65 1.27 -11.97
C TYR A 118 -26.12 -0.18 -11.81
N LEU A 119 -25.35 -1.04 -11.17
CA LEU A 119 -25.73 -2.45 -10.97
C LEU A 119 -26.99 -2.61 -10.11
N ALA A 120 -27.20 -1.75 -9.12
CA ALA A 120 -28.39 -1.76 -8.28
C ALA A 120 -29.67 -1.48 -9.07
N THR A 121 -29.60 -0.61 -10.09
CA THR A 121 -30.76 -0.26 -10.94
C THR A 121 -31.10 -1.32 -12.00
N ARG A 122 -30.23 -2.31 -12.23
CA ARG A 122 -30.46 -3.38 -13.25
C ARG A 122 -31.42 -4.45 -12.75
N ILE A 123 -32.70 -4.11 -12.56
CA ILE A 123 -33.73 -5.01 -11.99
C ILE A 123 -33.81 -6.31 -12.78
N ASN A 124 -33.78 -6.25 -14.10
CA ASN A 124 -33.85 -7.39 -15.00
C ASN A 124 -32.53 -8.16 -15.16
N ASN A 125 -31.48 -7.77 -14.40
CA ASN A 125 -30.14 -8.30 -14.52
C ASN A 125 -29.52 -8.16 -15.93
N ASP A 126 -29.96 -7.22 -16.73
CA ASP A 126 -29.42 -6.84 -18.01
C ASP A 126 -28.35 -5.75 -17.89
N GLY A 127 -27.75 -5.35 -19.01
CA GLY A 127 -26.71 -4.30 -19.08
C GLY A 127 -25.32 -4.80 -18.69
N VAL A 128 -24.31 -4.04 -19.09
CA VAL A 128 -22.90 -4.40 -18.92
C VAL A 128 -22.14 -3.28 -18.23
N LEU A 129 -21.30 -3.63 -17.26
CA LEU A 129 -20.39 -2.71 -16.60
C LEU A 129 -18.97 -2.89 -17.15
N ILE A 130 -18.42 -1.84 -17.76
CA ILE A 130 -16.99 -1.69 -18.06
C ILE A 130 -16.38 -0.89 -16.90
N LEU A 131 -15.43 -1.49 -16.19
CA LEU A 131 -14.87 -0.95 -14.96
C LEU A 131 -13.35 -0.91 -15.00
N SER A 132 -12.76 0.23 -14.59
CA SER A 132 -11.32 0.33 -14.43
C SER A 132 -10.79 -0.63 -13.37
N GLU A 133 -9.72 -1.36 -13.70
CA GLU A 133 -8.96 -2.16 -12.72
C GLU A 133 -8.33 -1.31 -11.60
N LEU A 134 -8.15 0.00 -11.84
CA LEU A 134 -7.62 0.98 -10.89
C LEU A 134 -8.70 1.61 -9.98
N ALA A 135 -9.96 1.18 -10.11
CA ALA A 135 -11.01 1.48 -9.14
C ALA A 135 -11.01 0.46 -8.01
N GLY A 136 -11.13 0.91 -6.76
CA GLY A 136 -11.20 0.00 -5.60
C GLY A 136 -12.35 -1.01 -5.68
N SER A 137 -13.47 -0.62 -6.32
CA SER A 137 -14.61 -1.50 -6.57
C SER A 137 -14.30 -2.65 -7.54
N SER A 138 -13.24 -2.60 -8.34
CA SER A 138 -12.86 -3.69 -9.25
C SER A 138 -12.58 -5.01 -8.50
N LYS A 139 -11.98 -4.90 -7.30
CA LYS A 139 -11.73 -6.06 -6.43
C LYS A 139 -13.00 -6.68 -5.86
N GLU A 140 -14.08 -5.90 -5.80
CA GLU A 140 -15.37 -6.36 -5.32
C GLU A 140 -16.30 -6.83 -6.44
N LEU A 141 -16.04 -6.38 -7.68
CA LEU A 141 -16.87 -6.59 -8.87
C LEU A 141 -16.10 -7.29 -10.00
N PRO A 142 -15.51 -8.47 -9.76
CA PRO A 142 -14.62 -9.13 -10.73
C PRO A 142 -15.34 -9.66 -11.98
N GLN A 143 -16.68 -9.73 -11.99
CA GLN A 143 -17.46 -10.12 -13.16
C GLN A 143 -17.78 -8.94 -14.11
N ALA A 144 -17.39 -7.71 -13.78
CA ALA A 144 -17.40 -6.59 -14.72
C ALA A 144 -16.36 -6.83 -15.84
N LEU A 145 -16.49 -6.11 -16.95
CA LEU A 145 -15.39 -6.05 -17.92
C LEU A 145 -14.30 -5.13 -17.38
N LEU A 146 -13.27 -5.75 -16.80
CA LEU A 146 -12.14 -5.02 -16.20
C LEU A 146 -11.18 -4.56 -17.30
N VAL A 147 -10.79 -3.29 -17.24
CA VAL A 147 -9.98 -2.64 -18.25
C VAL A 147 -8.90 -1.75 -17.65
N ASN A 148 -7.76 -1.64 -18.35
CA ASN A 148 -6.79 -0.60 -18.05
C ASN A 148 -7.27 0.75 -18.62
N PRO A 149 -7.54 1.78 -17.80
CA PRO A 149 -8.08 3.06 -18.27
C PRO A 149 -7.10 3.89 -19.10
N PHE A 150 -5.83 3.50 -19.20
CA PHE A 150 -4.83 4.13 -20.05
C PHE A 150 -4.70 3.47 -21.42
N ASP A 151 -5.21 2.26 -21.58
CA ASP A 151 -5.18 1.52 -22.85
C ASP A 151 -6.44 1.83 -23.68
N ILE A 152 -6.29 2.77 -24.61
CA ILE A 152 -7.40 3.23 -25.46
C ILE A 152 -7.90 2.12 -26.41
N GLU A 153 -7.02 1.24 -26.88
CA GLU A 153 -7.40 0.12 -27.75
C GLU A 153 -8.22 -0.91 -26.97
N GLN A 154 -7.76 -1.30 -25.78
CA GLN A 154 -8.50 -2.21 -24.89
C GLN A 154 -9.86 -1.62 -24.51
N LEU A 155 -9.93 -0.32 -24.19
CA LEU A 155 -11.19 0.37 -23.90
C LEU A 155 -12.14 0.32 -25.10
N SER A 156 -11.64 0.58 -26.30
CA SER A 156 -12.42 0.52 -27.54
C SER A 156 -12.97 -0.88 -27.81
N GLU A 157 -12.14 -1.91 -27.66
CA GLU A 157 -12.55 -3.31 -27.81
C GLU A 157 -13.58 -3.72 -26.75
N SER A 158 -13.42 -3.25 -25.52
CA SER A 158 -14.36 -3.52 -24.42
C SER A 158 -15.74 -2.92 -24.69
N ILE A 159 -15.83 -1.78 -25.37
CA ILE A 159 -17.11 -1.22 -25.82
C ILE A 159 -17.80 -2.20 -26.78
N LYS A 160 -17.07 -2.74 -27.75
CA LYS A 160 -17.62 -3.73 -28.69
C LYS A 160 -18.10 -4.98 -27.95
N ILE A 161 -17.27 -5.57 -27.10
CA ILE A 161 -17.62 -6.75 -26.29
C ILE A 161 -18.89 -6.49 -25.47
N ALA A 162 -18.97 -5.32 -24.82
CA ALA A 162 -20.14 -4.96 -24.01
C ALA A 162 -21.42 -4.85 -24.82
N ILE A 163 -21.33 -4.27 -26.01
CA ILE A 163 -22.48 -4.07 -26.92
C ILE A 163 -22.97 -5.41 -27.49
N GLU A 164 -22.05 -6.28 -27.87
CA GLU A 164 -22.35 -7.58 -28.47
C GLU A 164 -22.69 -8.65 -27.45
N MET A 165 -22.48 -8.41 -26.15
CA MET A 165 -22.67 -9.41 -25.09
C MET A 165 -24.09 -9.98 -25.10
N PRO A 166 -24.26 -11.32 -25.20
CA PRO A 166 -25.56 -11.96 -25.16
C PRO A 166 -26.28 -11.70 -23.86
N LEU A 167 -27.62 -11.54 -23.91
CA LEU A 167 -28.44 -11.26 -22.71
C LEU A 167 -28.27 -12.35 -21.61
N LYS A 168 -28.04 -13.59 -21.99
CA LYS A 168 -27.78 -14.68 -21.07
C LYS A 168 -26.52 -14.39 -20.22
N GLU A 169 -25.43 -14.03 -20.85
CA GLU A 169 -24.17 -13.70 -20.20
C GLU A 169 -24.30 -12.43 -19.32
N GLN A 170 -24.99 -11.39 -19.81
CA GLN A 170 -25.30 -10.21 -19.02
C GLN A 170 -26.00 -10.58 -17.70
N LYS A 171 -27.02 -11.44 -17.77
CA LYS A 171 -27.77 -11.90 -16.61
C LYS A 171 -26.91 -12.69 -15.62
N GLU A 172 -26.11 -13.62 -16.11
CA GLU A 172 -25.20 -14.42 -15.28
C GLU A 172 -24.23 -13.54 -14.51
N ARG A 173 -23.58 -12.60 -15.20
CA ARG A 173 -22.64 -11.63 -14.60
C ARG A 173 -23.34 -10.74 -13.56
N ASN A 174 -24.48 -10.15 -13.91
CA ASN A 174 -25.20 -9.24 -13.02
C ASN A 174 -25.74 -9.92 -11.76
N ILE A 175 -26.19 -11.16 -11.84
CA ILE A 175 -26.63 -11.95 -10.67
C ILE A 175 -25.46 -12.06 -9.66
N LEU A 176 -24.25 -12.39 -10.12
CA LEU A 176 -23.08 -12.53 -9.27
C LEU A 176 -22.65 -11.17 -8.68
N LEU A 177 -22.59 -10.12 -9.50
CA LEU A 177 -22.26 -8.77 -9.07
C LEU A 177 -23.23 -8.23 -8.02
N LYS A 178 -24.55 -8.40 -8.25
CA LYS A 178 -25.59 -7.97 -7.29
C LYS A 178 -25.57 -8.79 -6.00
N LYS A 179 -25.27 -10.09 -6.07
CA LYS A 179 -25.08 -10.92 -4.87
C LYS A 179 -23.95 -10.39 -4.01
N ARG A 180 -22.87 -9.90 -4.64
CA ARG A 180 -21.76 -9.27 -3.92
C ARG A 180 -22.16 -7.95 -3.26
N ILE A 181 -22.84 -7.05 -4.00
CA ILE A 181 -23.29 -5.74 -3.49
C ILE A 181 -24.23 -5.93 -2.28
N ARG A 182 -25.20 -6.85 -2.37
CA ARG A 182 -26.13 -7.15 -1.27
C ARG A 182 -25.44 -7.70 -0.02
N ARG A 183 -24.35 -8.46 -0.19
CA ARG A 183 -23.59 -9.03 0.94
C ARG A 183 -22.70 -8.01 1.63
N TYR A 184 -22.23 -7.00 0.89
CA TYR A 184 -21.33 -5.96 1.37
C TYR A 184 -22.00 -4.58 1.27
N ASP A 185 -23.12 -4.46 1.97
CA ASP A 185 -23.89 -3.23 2.11
C ASP A 185 -23.22 -2.24 3.10
N ILE A 186 -23.90 -1.12 3.32
CA ILE A 186 -23.41 -0.07 4.24
C ILE A 186 -23.27 -0.59 5.68
N ASN A 187 -24.12 -1.50 6.13
CA ASN A 187 -24.05 -2.06 7.48
C ASN A 187 -22.81 -2.94 7.66
N LYS A 188 -22.53 -3.77 6.66
CA LYS A 188 -21.32 -4.60 6.66
C LYS A 188 -20.05 -3.75 6.58
N TRP A 189 -20.04 -2.74 5.73
CA TRP A 189 -18.92 -1.80 5.64
C TRP A 189 -18.70 -1.07 6.97
N SER A 190 -19.74 -0.48 7.55
CA SER A 190 -19.69 0.22 8.83
C SER A 190 -19.18 -0.68 9.95
N SER A 191 -19.75 -1.90 10.06
CA SER A 191 -19.33 -2.87 11.08
C SER A 191 -17.85 -3.26 10.92
N SER A 192 -17.39 -3.46 9.69
CA SER A 192 -16.00 -3.79 9.40
C SER A 192 -15.06 -2.64 9.72
N PHE A 193 -15.47 -1.39 9.39
CA PHE A 193 -14.73 -0.18 9.71
C PHE A 193 -14.62 0.02 11.23
N MET A 194 -15.74 -0.08 11.95
CA MET A 194 -15.76 0.06 13.43
C MET A 194 -14.92 -1.02 14.11
N LYS A 195 -14.97 -2.25 13.58
CA LYS A 195 -14.11 -3.32 14.08
C LYS A 195 -12.64 -3.00 13.89
N ALA A 196 -12.23 -2.60 12.69
CA ALA A 196 -10.85 -2.22 12.40
C ALA A 196 -10.37 -1.04 13.25
N LEU A 197 -11.23 -0.05 13.49
CA LEU A 197 -10.97 1.09 14.35
C LEU A 197 -10.75 0.65 15.81
N ASN A 198 -11.63 -0.19 16.36
CA ASN A 198 -11.51 -0.73 17.70
C ASN A 198 -10.26 -1.62 17.86
N ASP A 199 -9.97 -2.46 16.86
CA ASP A 199 -8.77 -3.31 16.86
C ASP A 199 -7.49 -2.44 16.81
N SER A 200 -7.50 -1.34 16.07
CA SER A 200 -6.40 -0.38 16.03
C SER A 200 -6.25 0.35 17.37
N SER A 201 -7.34 0.85 17.94
CA SER A 201 -7.36 1.49 19.25
C SER A 201 -6.85 0.55 20.35
N ASN A 202 -7.29 -0.71 20.34
CA ASN A 202 -6.81 -1.72 21.29
C ASN A 202 -5.32 -2.05 21.11
N LYS A 203 -4.79 -2.00 19.88
CA LYS A 203 -3.36 -2.13 19.61
C LYS A 203 -2.57 -0.92 20.11
N GLU A 204 -3.09 0.29 19.97
CA GLU A 204 -2.49 1.49 20.57
C GLU A 204 -2.49 1.44 22.09
N TYR A 205 -3.57 0.95 22.71
CA TYR A 205 -3.60 0.74 24.18
C TYR A 205 -2.59 -0.32 24.66
N SER A 206 -2.35 -1.37 23.86
CA SER A 206 -1.34 -2.39 24.18
C SER A 206 0.09 -1.93 23.87
N SER A 207 0.26 -0.93 23.02
CA SER A 207 1.54 -0.30 22.67
C SER A 207 1.74 1.06 23.35
N GLN A 208 0.93 1.42 24.36
CA GLN A 208 1.21 2.63 25.14
C GLN A 208 2.59 2.51 25.76
N VAL A 209 3.52 3.26 25.18
CA VAL A 209 4.82 3.54 25.78
C VAL A 209 4.54 4.07 27.18
N LYS A 210 4.76 3.24 28.19
CA LYS A 210 4.64 3.70 29.58
C LYS A 210 5.76 4.71 29.81
N LEU A 211 5.40 5.98 29.87
CA LEU A 211 6.33 7.01 30.27
C LEU A 211 6.85 6.67 31.67
N ILE A 212 8.16 6.65 31.80
CA ILE A 212 8.79 6.40 33.09
C ILE A 212 8.64 7.68 33.94
N ASP A 213 7.61 7.71 34.77
CA ASP A 213 7.43 8.75 35.77
C ASP A 213 8.37 8.52 36.96
N LYS A 214 8.39 9.46 37.91
CA LYS A 214 9.21 9.36 39.14
C LYS A 214 8.90 8.11 39.96
N SER A 215 7.65 7.65 39.97
CA SER A 215 7.24 6.46 40.71
C SER A 215 7.84 5.19 40.12
N ILE A 216 7.72 5.05 38.78
CA ILE A 216 8.29 3.92 38.05
C ILE A 216 9.81 3.94 38.12
N ALA A 217 10.44 5.11 37.97
CA ALA A 217 11.89 5.26 38.09
C ALA A 217 12.40 4.84 39.52
N ASN A 218 11.68 5.24 40.56
CA ASN A 218 12.00 4.84 41.94
C ASN A 218 11.84 3.34 42.13
N LYS A 219 10.77 2.73 41.57
CA LYS A 219 10.54 1.29 41.62
C LYS A 219 11.68 0.52 40.93
N ILE A 220 12.07 0.94 39.71
CA ILE A 220 13.19 0.34 38.97
C ILE A 220 14.48 0.46 39.77
N SER A 221 14.75 1.65 40.28
CA SER A 221 15.96 1.89 41.12
C SER A 221 16.01 1.04 42.36
N LYS A 222 14.87 0.88 43.07
CA LYS A 222 14.75 0.01 44.26
C LYS A 222 14.98 -1.44 43.85
N THR A 223 14.29 -1.95 42.85
CA THR A 223 14.45 -3.32 42.35
C THR A 223 15.91 -3.60 41.96
N TYR A 224 16.55 -2.66 41.26
CA TYR A 224 17.95 -2.77 40.86
C TYR A 224 18.89 -2.87 42.11
N LYS A 225 18.65 -2.09 43.15
CA LYS A 225 19.47 -2.12 44.39
C LYS A 225 19.28 -3.40 45.19
N GLU A 226 18.06 -3.93 45.24
CA GLU A 226 17.71 -5.10 46.04
C GLU A 226 18.03 -6.44 45.35
N SER A 227 18.21 -6.44 44.01
CA SER A 227 18.54 -7.65 43.26
C SER A 227 19.98 -8.08 43.48
N ARG A 228 20.19 -9.37 43.75
CA ARG A 228 21.53 -9.96 43.97
C ARG A 228 22.30 -10.12 42.67
N ASN A 229 21.61 -10.62 41.61
CA ASN A 229 22.16 -10.79 40.27
C ASN A 229 21.35 -9.94 39.29
N LYS A 230 22.01 -9.21 38.42
CA LYS A 230 21.40 -8.28 37.50
C LYS A 230 21.82 -8.60 36.06
N LEU A 231 20.86 -8.74 35.17
CA LEU A 231 21.08 -8.83 33.73
C LEU A 231 20.49 -7.58 33.07
N LEU A 232 21.34 -6.75 32.47
CA LEU A 232 20.93 -5.56 31.72
C LEU A 232 21.05 -5.84 30.24
N LEU A 233 19.91 -5.89 29.53
CA LEU A 233 19.82 -6.03 28.08
C LEU A 233 19.59 -4.65 27.49
N LEU A 234 20.57 -4.10 26.78
CA LEU A 234 20.52 -2.75 26.22
C LEU A 234 20.49 -2.81 24.70
N ASP A 235 19.45 -2.20 24.12
CA ASP A 235 19.40 -1.92 22.69
C ASP A 235 20.25 -0.70 22.36
N TYR A 236 20.82 -0.62 21.16
CA TYR A 236 21.73 0.45 20.77
C TYR A 236 20.99 1.62 20.10
N ASP A 237 20.40 1.40 18.93
CA ASP A 237 19.79 2.45 18.11
C ASP A 237 18.42 2.87 18.66
N GLY A 238 18.27 4.14 19.00
CA GLY A 238 17.06 4.69 19.60
C GLY A 238 16.96 4.50 21.12
N THR A 239 17.89 3.74 21.74
CA THR A 239 17.97 3.50 23.19
C THR A 239 19.21 4.16 23.80
N MET A 240 20.39 3.71 23.41
CA MET A 240 21.65 4.29 23.90
C MET A 240 22.12 5.48 23.07
N VAL A 241 21.82 5.48 21.77
CA VAL A 241 22.16 6.55 20.83
C VAL A 241 20.94 6.90 20.00
N GLY A 242 20.66 8.20 19.83
CA GLY A 242 19.54 8.68 19.00
C GLY A 242 19.70 8.30 17.53
N PHE A 243 18.56 8.19 16.83
CA PHE A 243 18.56 7.91 15.40
C PHE A 243 19.26 9.02 14.59
N GLN A 244 20.08 8.62 13.63
CA GLN A 244 20.75 9.49 12.68
C GLN A 244 20.26 9.22 11.25
N GLU A 245 20.34 10.21 10.37
CA GLU A 245 20.03 10.04 8.95
C GLU A 245 20.94 9.00 8.27
N ASN A 246 22.21 9.00 8.67
CA ASN A 246 23.17 7.98 8.26
C ASN A 246 23.50 7.10 9.48
N PRO A 247 23.19 5.80 9.44
CA PRO A 247 23.47 4.89 10.54
C PRO A 247 24.95 4.92 11.01
N ASN A 248 25.89 5.11 10.10
CA ASN A 248 27.33 5.17 10.42
C ASN A 248 27.72 6.39 11.28
N LYS A 249 26.86 7.41 11.36
CA LYS A 249 27.08 8.60 12.22
C LYS A 249 26.58 8.42 13.65
N ALA A 250 25.79 7.37 13.92
CA ALA A 250 25.32 7.07 15.28
C ALA A 250 26.43 6.39 16.09
N ILE A 251 27.45 7.15 16.44
CA ILE A 251 28.65 6.72 17.20
C ILE A 251 28.38 6.89 18.70
N PRO A 252 28.79 5.94 19.57
CA PRO A 252 28.59 6.08 21.02
C PRO A 252 29.42 7.25 21.56
N PRO A 253 28.80 8.19 22.29
CA PRO A 253 29.52 9.29 22.93
C PRO A 253 30.39 8.81 24.10
N LYS A 254 31.39 9.59 24.44
CA LYS A 254 32.40 9.21 25.47
C LYS A 254 31.78 8.95 26.83
N ASP A 255 30.83 9.76 27.27
CA ASP A 255 30.13 9.65 28.53
C ASP A 255 29.31 8.32 28.62
N LEU A 256 28.71 7.86 27.51
CA LEU A 256 28.06 6.56 27.43
C LEU A 256 29.08 5.42 27.64
N LEU A 257 30.22 5.49 26.93
CA LEU A 257 31.27 4.46 27.08
C LEU A 257 31.82 4.39 28.54
N GLU A 258 31.99 5.56 29.19
CA GLU A 258 32.37 5.61 30.59
C GLU A 258 31.31 5.04 31.52
N LEU A 259 30.02 5.29 31.24
CA LEU A 259 28.93 4.71 32.02
C LEU A 259 28.91 3.18 31.90
N ILE A 260 29.02 2.65 30.66
CA ILE A 260 29.12 1.23 30.40
C ILE A 260 30.32 0.63 31.15
N LYS A 261 31.51 1.28 31.09
CA LYS A 261 32.69 0.86 31.79
C LYS A 261 32.51 0.81 33.32
N LYS A 262 31.75 1.74 33.89
CA LYS A 262 31.41 1.74 35.33
C LYS A 262 30.47 0.58 35.68
N LEU A 263 29.48 0.30 34.82
CA LEU A 263 28.54 -0.81 35.06
C LEU A 263 29.21 -2.18 34.96
N THR A 264 30.12 -2.37 33.99
CA THR A 264 30.82 -3.65 33.81
C THR A 264 31.86 -3.97 34.90
N LYS A 265 32.19 -3.01 35.79
CA LYS A 265 33.02 -3.26 36.97
C LYS A 265 32.28 -3.89 38.15
N LYS A 266 30.95 -3.92 38.09
CA LYS A 266 30.12 -4.51 39.14
C LYS A 266 30.03 -6.02 38.96
N GLU A 267 30.47 -6.80 39.92
CA GLU A 267 30.47 -8.26 39.85
C GLU A 267 29.09 -8.87 39.83
N ASP A 268 28.08 -8.18 40.40
CA ASP A 268 26.68 -8.59 40.48
C ASP A 268 25.87 -8.19 39.22
N THR A 269 26.50 -7.63 38.19
CA THR A 269 25.81 -7.08 37.02
C THR A 269 26.41 -7.60 35.73
N ASP A 270 25.61 -8.34 34.95
CA ASP A 270 25.93 -8.72 33.60
C ASP A 270 25.28 -7.73 32.60
N LEU A 271 26.10 -7.18 31.74
CA LEU A 271 25.68 -6.25 30.71
C LEU A 271 25.75 -6.89 29.33
N VAL A 272 24.67 -6.77 28.57
CA VAL A 272 24.56 -7.23 27.19
C VAL A 272 24.10 -6.10 26.32
N ILE A 273 24.82 -5.84 25.23
CA ILE A 273 24.40 -4.90 24.17
C ILE A 273 23.84 -5.73 23.02
N ILE A 274 22.55 -5.54 22.69
CA ILE A 274 21.85 -6.25 21.59
C ILE A 274 21.52 -5.26 20.50
N SER A 275 22.04 -5.46 19.28
CA SER A 275 21.85 -4.53 18.18
C SER A 275 21.57 -5.24 16.84
N GLY A 276 20.90 -4.55 15.92
CA GLY A 276 20.84 -4.93 14.51
C GLY A 276 22.08 -4.52 13.70
N ARG A 277 23.07 -3.87 14.36
CA ARG A 277 24.32 -3.45 13.73
C ARG A 277 25.20 -4.65 13.38
N PRO A 278 26.05 -4.51 12.31
CA PRO A 278 27.08 -5.50 12.01
C PRO A 278 28.03 -5.70 13.20
N TYR A 279 28.60 -6.91 13.32
CA TYR A 279 29.48 -7.24 14.45
C TYR A 279 30.75 -6.37 14.46
N GLU A 280 31.26 -5.97 13.28
CA GLU A 280 32.42 -5.08 13.15
C GLU A 280 32.21 -3.72 13.84
N PHE A 281 30.96 -3.19 13.75
CA PHE A 281 30.61 -1.96 14.44
C PHE A 281 30.69 -2.13 15.96
N LEU A 282 30.12 -3.17 16.50
CA LEU A 282 30.15 -3.44 17.95
C LEU A 282 31.57 -3.76 18.42
N GLU A 283 32.33 -4.49 17.64
CA GLU A 283 33.75 -4.77 17.87
C GLU A 283 34.55 -3.49 18.03
N LYS A 284 34.42 -2.56 17.09
CA LYS A 284 35.15 -1.29 17.06
C LYS A 284 34.95 -0.44 18.32
N TYR A 285 33.73 -0.40 18.85
CA TYR A 285 33.41 0.54 19.93
C TYR A 285 33.32 -0.09 21.32
N PHE A 286 33.09 -1.39 21.43
CA PHE A 286 32.78 -2.03 22.70
C PHE A 286 33.71 -3.19 23.09
N THR A 287 34.57 -3.66 22.18
CA THR A 287 35.41 -4.87 22.46
C THR A 287 36.34 -4.72 23.65
N HIS A 288 36.74 -3.47 23.96
CA HIS A 288 37.61 -3.18 25.12
C HIS A 288 36.87 -3.16 26.46
N LEU A 289 35.53 -3.29 26.44
CA LEU A 289 34.70 -3.34 27.65
C LEU A 289 34.35 -4.79 27.98
N ASN A 290 34.18 -5.08 29.27
CA ASN A 290 33.79 -6.42 29.75
C ASN A 290 32.27 -6.61 29.64
N VAL A 291 31.77 -6.66 28.37
CA VAL A 291 30.34 -6.70 28.00
C VAL A 291 30.10 -7.82 27.01
N THR A 292 28.95 -8.47 27.12
CA THR A 292 28.47 -9.40 26.08
C THR A 292 27.87 -8.61 24.96
N LEU A 293 28.28 -8.92 23.73
CA LEU A 293 27.83 -8.24 22.49
C LEU A 293 26.99 -9.19 21.65
N VAL A 294 25.86 -8.71 21.18
CA VAL A 294 24.95 -9.44 20.26
C VAL A 294 24.70 -8.55 19.05
N ALA A 295 25.20 -8.99 17.90
CA ALA A 295 25.10 -8.29 16.62
C ALA A 295 24.10 -8.95 15.68
N GLU A 296 23.67 -8.19 14.66
CA GLU A 296 22.72 -8.64 13.62
C GLU A 296 21.52 -9.39 14.20
N HIS A 297 20.86 -8.77 15.23
CA HIS A 297 19.68 -9.32 15.90
C HIS A 297 19.88 -10.68 16.59
N GLY A 298 21.11 -11.16 16.72
CA GLY A 298 21.44 -12.44 17.36
C GLY A 298 22.13 -13.44 16.46
N VAL A 299 22.55 -13.04 15.26
CA VAL A 299 23.40 -13.88 14.37
C VAL A 299 24.76 -14.11 14.97
N PHE A 300 25.34 -13.05 15.52
CA PHE A 300 26.65 -13.11 16.16
C PHE A 300 26.53 -12.78 17.65
N THR A 301 27.20 -13.58 18.47
CA THR A 301 27.30 -13.34 19.90
C THR A 301 28.77 -13.42 20.34
N LYS A 302 29.19 -12.47 21.14
CA LYS A 302 30.51 -12.45 21.76
C LYS A 302 30.33 -12.32 23.28
N PHE A 303 30.63 -13.39 24.01
CA PHE A 303 30.56 -13.40 25.48
C PHE A 303 31.81 -12.72 26.06
N LYS A 304 31.65 -11.49 26.52
CA LYS A 304 32.72 -10.69 27.17
C LYS A 304 34.01 -10.68 26.32
N GLN A 305 35.09 -11.28 26.84
CA GLN A 305 36.41 -11.34 26.21
C GLN A 305 36.59 -12.51 25.21
N ASN A 306 35.54 -13.32 24.97
CA ASN A 306 35.62 -14.47 24.07
C ASN A 306 35.66 -14.03 22.61
N LYS A 307 35.81 -15.00 21.70
CA LYS A 307 35.67 -14.78 20.27
C LYS A 307 34.19 -14.65 19.89
N TRP A 308 33.93 -14.07 18.73
CA TRP A 308 32.59 -14.06 18.15
C TRP A 308 32.17 -15.48 17.77
N GLU A 309 30.96 -15.84 18.15
CA GLU A 309 30.29 -17.08 17.77
C GLU A 309 29.15 -16.74 16.81
N GLN A 310 29.09 -17.42 15.68
CA GLN A 310 28.01 -17.28 14.73
C GLN A 310 26.97 -18.38 14.96
N LYS A 311 25.71 -17.99 15.17
CA LYS A 311 24.59 -18.94 15.20
C LYS A 311 24.43 -19.50 13.77
N LYS A 312 24.35 -20.84 13.61
CA LYS A 312 24.13 -21.46 12.29
C LYS A 312 22.91 -20.82 11.63
N SER A 313 23.13 -20.14 10.50
CA SER A 313 22.09 -19.44 9.78
C SER A 313 21.39 -20.35 8.78
N ILE A 314 20.22 -19.93 8.32
CA ILE A 314 19.54 -20.46 7.14
C ILE A 314 20.41 -20.17 5.92
N SER A 315 20.31 -21.03 4.87
CA SER A 315 20.91 -20.77 3.55
C SER A 315 20.67 -19.32 3.11
N GLU A 316 21.66 -18.73 2.46
CA GLU A 316 21.59 -17.36 1.93
C GLU A 316 21.01 -17.30 0.51
N ASP A 317 20.63 -18.43 -0.09
CA ASP A 317 20.12 -18.54 -1.48
C ASP A 317 18.90 -17.65 -1.75
N TRP A 318 18.12 -17.34 -0.71
CA TRP A 318 17.00 -16.43 -0.82
C TRP A 318 17.38 -15.00 -1.22
N LYS A 319 18.60 -14.58 -0.94
CA LYS A 319 19.10 -13.24 -1.30
C LYS A 319 19.14 -13.08 -2.82
N GLU A 320 19.55 -14.10 -3.56
CA GLU A 320 19.59 -14.08 -5.03
C GLU A 320 18.22 -13.82 -5.65
N HIS A 321 17.16 -14.28 -5.00
CA HIS A 321 15.77 -14.10 -5.47
C HIS A 321 15.13 -12.79 -5.04
N LEU A 322 15.43 -12.29 -3.84
CA LEU A 322 14.75 -11.13 -3.28
C LEU A 322 15.50 -9.81 -3.52
N ILE A 323 16.83 -9.81 -3.67
CA ILE A 323 17.62 -8.60 -3.95
C ILE A 323 17.19 -7.92 -5.25
N PRO A 324 16.98 -8.62 -6.40
CA PRO A 324 16.53 -7.96 -7.62
C PRO A 324 15.20 -7.21 -7.49
N ILE A 325 14.32 -7.69 -6.62
CA ILE A 325 13.06 -7.00 -6.31
C ILE A 325 13.34 -5.71 -5.55
N LEU A 326 14.20 -5.78 -4.52
CA LEU A 326 14.61 -4.60 -3.75
C LEU A 326 15.32 -3.57 -4.63
N ASP A 327 16.18 -4.01 -5.56
CA ASP A 327 16.86 -3.16 -6.55
C ASP A 327 15.84 -2.41 -7.41
N THR A 328 14.84 -3.11 -7.93
CA THR A 328 13.76 -2.49 -8.73
C THR A 328 13.04 -1.39 -7.95
N PHE A 329 12.74 -1.62 -6.67
CA PHE A 329 12.10 -0.61 -5.82
C PHE A 329 13.05 0.55 -5.49
N THR A 330 14.34 0.27 -5.34
CA THR A 330 15.37 1.27 -5.09
C THR A 330 15.55 2.19 -6.29
N ASP A 331 15.66 1.64 -7.50
CA ASP A 331 15.78 2.40 -8.73
C ASP A 331 14.57 3.33 -8.98
N ASN A 332 13.38 2.87 -8.60
CA ASN A 332 12.13 3.61 -8.76
C ASN A 332 11.78 4.53 -7.58
N THR A 333 12.65 4.63 -6.56
CA THR A 333 12.38 5.44 -5.37
C THR A 333 13.64 6.20 -4.96
N PRO A 334 13.88 7.40 -5.51
CA PRO A 334 15.05 8.20 -5.17
C PRO A 334 15.19 8.43 -3.66
N GLY A 335 16.42 8.30 -3.15
CA GLY A 335 16.73 8.45 -1.74
C GLY A 335 16.60 7.15 -0.92
N THR A 336 16.31 6.02 -1.56
CA THR A 336 16.37 4.69 -0.93
C THR A 336 17.69 4.00 -1.21
N PHE A 337 18.04 3.01 -0.39
CA PHE A 337 19.20 2.15 -0.60
C PHE A 337 19.03 0.81 0.10
N ILE A 338 19.76 -0.18 -0.39
CA ILE A 338 19.81 -1.52 0.18
C ILE A 338 21.07 -1.66 1.03
N GLU A 339 20.90 -2.18 2.24
CA GLU A 339 22.00 -2.59 3.12
C GLU A 339 21.98 -4.12 3.22
N GLN A 340 23.03 -4.76 2.71
CA GLN A 340 23.20 -6.19 2.84
C GLN A 340 24.09 -6.49 4.05
N LYS A 341 23.59 -7.34 4.94
CA LYS A 341 24.30 -7.86 6.11
C LYS A 341 24.54 -9.37 5.92
N THR A 342 25.24 -10.00 6.84
CA THR A 342 25.54 -11.44 6.75
C THR A 342 24.28 -12.28 6.57
N SER A 343 23.26 -12.11 7.41
CA SER A 343 22.05 -12.93 7.39
C SER A 343 20.77 -12.13 7.13
N SER A 344 20.86 -10.84 6.86
CA SER A 344 19.68 -9.99 6.57
C SER A 344 19.93 -9.03 5.43
N VAL A 345 18.85 -8.50 4.88
CA VAL A 345 18.87 -7.45 3.86
C VAL A 345 17.84 -6.39 4.24
N ALA A 346 18.28 -5.14 4.33
CA ALA A 346 17.45 -4.02 4.72
C ALA A 346 17.27 -3.02 3.58
N TRP A 347 16.02 -2.62 3.32
CA TRP A 347 15.70 -1.55 2.38
C TRP A 347 15.35 -0.27 3.16
N HIS A 348 16.20 0.74 3.04
CA HIS A 348 16.08 2.00 3.75
C HIS A 348 15.41 3.06 2.88
N TYR A 349 14.37 3.75 3.42
CA TYR A 349 13.64 4.80 2.72
C TYR A 349 13.56 6.13 3.50
N ARG A 350 14.44 6.32 4.49
CA ARG A 350 14.46 7.52 5.32
C ARG A 350 14.76 8.80 4.56
N LYS A 351 15.60 8.72 3.51
CA LYS A 351 16.00 9.86 2.67
C LYS A 351 15.12 10.06 1.45
N ALA A 352 14.16 9.16 1.21
CA ALA A 352 13.18 9.33 0.15
C ALA A 352 12.17 10.43 0.51
N ASP A 353 11.48 10.98 -0.50
CA ASP A 353 10.31 11.80 -0.26
C ASP A 353 9.34 11.06 0.69
N PRO A 354 8.84 11.72 1.76
CA PRO A 354 8.06 11.05 2.80
C PRO A 354 6.79 10.35 2.30
N GLU A 355 6.09 10.95 1.33
CA GLU A 355 4.86 10.37 0.77
C GLU A 355 5.19 9.19 -0.16
N LEU A 356 6.14 9.40 -1.08
CA LEU A 356 6.59 8.38 -2.01
C LEU A 356 7.21 7.18 -1.26
N GLY A 357 8.11 7.43 -0.30
CA GLY A 357 8.76 6.39 0.48
C GLY A 357 7.77 5.55 1.28
N THR A 358 6.76 6.19 1.90
CA THR A 358 5.71 5.48 2.64
C THR A 358 4.86 4.62 1.70
N LYS A 359 4.44 5.17 0.55
CA LYS A 359 3.67 4.43 -0.45
C LYS A 359 4.46 3.21 -0.97
N ARG A 360 5.71 3.41 -1.36
CA ARG A 360 6.58 2.35 -1.86
C ARG A 360 6.89 1.29 -0.81
N SER A 361 7.02 1.67 0.46
CA SER A 361 7.23 0.68 1.54
C SER A 361 6.03 -0.25 1.71
N VAL A 362 4.80 0.26 1.57
CA VAL A 362 3.58 -0.57 1.62
C VAL A 362 3.50 -1.52 0.41
N GLU A 363 3.80 -1.02 -0.79
CA GLU A 363 3.84 -1.83 -2.01
C GLU A 363 4.90 -2.93 -1.90
N LEU A 364 6.13 -2.57 -1.53
CA LEU A 364 7.24 -3.51 -1.34
C LEU A 364 6.92 -4.56 -0.27
N LYS A 365 6.36 -4.14 0.87
CA LYS A 365 5.93 -5.04 1.94
C LYS A 365 4.92 -6.07 1.43
N THR A 366 3.96 -5.66 0.61
CA THR A 366 2.97 -6.56 0.02
C THR A 366 3.63 -7.59 -0.90
N VAL A 367 4.52 -7.14 -1.78
CA VAL A 367 5.26 -8.02 -2.70
C VAL A 367 6.14 -8.99 -1.93
N LEU A 368 6.96 -8.50 -1.00
CA LEU A 368 7.85 -9.35 -0.21
C LEU A 368 7.07 -10.37 0.62
N THR A 369 5.95 -9.99 1.24
CA THR A 369 5.13 -10.91 2.04
C THR A 369 4.58 -12.07 1.20
N SER A 370 4.26 -11.84 -0.07
CA SER A 370 3.77 -12.89 -0.98
C SER A 370 4.87 -13.84 -1.47
N LEU A 371 6.14 -13.41 -1.42
CA LEU A 371 7.29 -14.14 -1.94
C LEU A 371 8.23 -14.67 -0.84
N LEU A 372 7.89 -14.43 0.44
CA LEU A 372 8.73 -14.83 1.57
C LEU A 372 8.91 -16.35 1.63
N PRO A 373 10.13 -16.86 1.54
CA PRO A 373 10.41 -18.27 1.77
C PRO A 373 10.13 -18.67 3.23
N ASN A 374 9.84 -19.96 3.43
CA ASN A 374 9.71 -20.50 4.77
C ASN A 374 11.01 -20.26 5.58
N GLY A 375 10.85 -19.76 6.80
CA GLY A 375 11.99 -19.48 7.69
C GLY A 375 12.54 -18.07 7.60
N LEU A 376 11.96 -17.19 6.77
CA LEU A 376 12.23 -15.75 6.79
C LEU A 376 11.03 -14.97 7.37
N THR A 377 11.32 -13.79 7.88
CA THR A 377 10.32 -12.82 8.31
C THR A 377 10.70 -11.42 7.85
N LEU A 378 9.70 -10.58 7.63
CA LEU A 378 9.87 -9.19 7.27
C LEU A 378 9.63 -8.32 8.50
N LEU A 379 10.64 -7.59 8.92
CA LEU A 379 10.55 -6.59 9.99
C LEU A 379 10.26 -5.22 9.38
N ASP A 380 9.25 -4.54 9.94
CA ASP A 380 8.86 -3.19 9.57
C ASP A 380 9.34 -2.23 10.68
N GLY A 381 10.46 -1.59 10.43
CA GLY A 381 11.12 -0.68 11.35
C GLY A 381 10.87 0.79 11.02
N ASN A 382 11.54 1.69 11.75
CA ASN A 382 11.41 3.13 11.52
C ASN A 382 12.11 3.55 10.20
N LYS A 383 11.32 3.64 9.11
CA LYS A 383 11.78 3.97 7.76
C LYS A 383 12.75 2.94 7.17
N VAL A 384 12.52 1.66 7.49
CA VAL A 384 13.28 0.52 6.98
C VAL A 384 12.41 -0.73 6.94
N LEU A 385 12.53 -1.51 5.86
CA LEU A 385 12.00 -2.87 5.77
C LEU A 385 13.19 -3.82 5.77
N GLU A 386 13.21 -4.80 6.67
CA GLU A 386 14.35 -5.72 6.81
C GLU A 386 13.88 -7.18 6.73
N LEU A 387 14.49 -7.93 5.85
CA LEU A 387 14.32 -9.38 5.69
C LEU A 387 15.32 -10.09 6.61
N VAL A 388 14.80 -10.86 7.56
CA VAL A 388 15.63 -11.58 8.56
C VAL A 388 15.17 -13.03 8.72
N PRO A 389 16.04 -13.94 9.16
CA PRO A 389 15.61 -15.28 9.55
C PRO A 389 14.63 -15.25 10.71
N ALA A 390 13.53 -16.01 10.63
CA ALA A 390 12.45 -15.96 11.63
C ALA A 390 12.86 -16.45 13.02
N ASN A 391 13.86 -17.33 13.08
CA ASN A 391 14.39 -17.89 14.32
C ASN A 391 15.51 -17.04 14.95
N ILE A 392 15.84 -15.91 14.34
CA ILE A 392 16.87 -14.97 14.81
C ILE A 392 16.21 -13.63 15.11
N ASN A 393 16.05 -13.32 16.39
CA ASN A 393 15.56 -12.02 16.83
C ASN A 393 16.04 -11.73 18.27
N LYS A 394 16.02 -10.46 18.65
CA LYS A 394 16.47 -10.00 19.96
C LYS A 394 15.78 -10.71 21.13
N GLY A 395 14.49 -11.07 20.97
CA GLY A 395 13.71 -11.75 22.01
C GLY A 395 14.18 -13.18 22.25
N VAL A 396 14.47 -13.93 21.19
CA VAL A 396 15.02 -15.30 21.29
C VAL A 396 16.36 -15.28 22.00
N VAL A 397 17.26 -14.36 21.63
CA VAL A 397 18.57 -14.23 22.30
C VAL A 397 18.42 -13.84 23.75
N ALA A 398 17.50 -12.91 24.05
CA ALA A 398 17.24 -12.52 25.45
C ALA A 398 16.77 -13.72 26.29
N LEU A 399 15.89 -14.58 25.75
CA LEU A 399 15.45 -15.80 26.43
C LEU A 399 16.58 -16.82 26.58
N ASP A 400 17.40 -17.04 25.55
CA ASP A 400 18.56 -17.91 25.60
C ASP A 400 19.53 -17.47 26.69
N LEU A 401 19.80 -16.16 26.81
CA LEU A 401 20.67 -15.58 27.86
C LEU A 401 20.08 -15.67 29.25
N LEU A 402 18.76 -15.57 29.42
CA LEU A 402 18.08 -15.76 30.68
C LEU A 402 18.11 -17.21 31.15
N ASN A 403 17.95 -18.16 30.21
CA ASN A 403 17.94 -19.59 30.52
C ASN A 403 19.35 -20.19 30.75
N SER A 404 20.38 -19.49 30.29
CA SER A 404 21.79 -19.92 30.47
C SER A 404 22.38 -19.53 31.81
N LYS A 405 21.63 -18.86 32.68
CA LYS A 405 21.99 -18.39 34.02
C LYS A 405 21.14 -19.05 35.11
#